data_7ed9a08f8c256bab077a38e0d79707b2
#
_entry.id   7ed9a08f8c256bab077a38e0d79707b2
#
_cell.length_a   1.000
_cell.length_b   1.000
_cell.length_c   1.000
_cell.angle_alpha   90.00
_cell.angle_beta   90.00
_cell.angle_gamma   90.00
#
_symmetry.space_group_name_H-M   'P 1'
#
loop_
_entity.id
_entity.type
_entity.pdbx_description
1 polymer ?
#
loop_
_entity_poly.entity_id
_entity_poly.type
_entity_poly.pdbx_seq_one_letter_code
_entity_poly.pdbx_strand_id
1 'polypeptide(L)'
;MKIVVLGSNSFSGSSFVDHALTAGHSILGISRSPEVSLEFRPYTSNSNIGNFRFVQASIRFDLDLIGETLNDYKPDYVVNFAAQSMVGESWDKPEDWYATNVVSTATLSRILSNLSGLRKYVHVTTPEVYGSTPDWISEGAPFNPSTPYAVSRAAGDMHMRIMQKHTGLPVVFTRAANVFGPGQQLYRVIPRAFLSSLLEKPFELHGGGLSRRSFIHISDVSRATLMLAEHGIPGEDYHISTEELVTIREVVEKAFRLAGQDFEVENSVAEDRLGKDAGYFLDSTKLRESTGWNTLVTLDDGLKETFDWIKSNLDTFSKMSWDYLHKS
;
A
#
# COMPACT_ATOMS: atom_id res chain seq x y z
N MET A 1 1.73 15.43 16.88
CA MET A 1 0.40 15.42 16.26
C MET A 1 -0.31 14.13 16.58
N LYS A 2 -1.64 14.13 16.55
CA LYS A 2 -2.47 12.93 16.66
C LYS A 2 -2.85 12.42 15.27
N ILE A 3 -2.50 11.18 14.95
CA ILE A 3 -2.77 10.58 13.63
C ILE A 3 -3.62 9.33 13.81
N VAL A 4 -4.69 9.20 13.03
CA VAL A 4 -5.43 7.94 12.89
C VAL A 4 -4.99 7.24 11.61
N VAL A 5 -4.68 5.94 11.72
CA VAL A 5 -4.29 5.09 10.60
C VAL A 5 -5.36 4.02 10.37
N LEU A 6 -6.19 4.21 9.35
CA LEU A 6 -7.14 3.20 8.90
C LEU A 6 -6.40 2.15 8.07
N GLY A 7 -6.54 0.88 8.41
CA GLY A 7 -5.77 -0.20 7.80
C GLY A 7 -4.35 -0.38 8.37
N SER A 8 -4.14 -0.06 9.66
CA SER A 8 -2.86 -0.17 10.36
C SER A 8 -2.26 -1.58 10.37
N ASN A 9 -3.05 -2.64 10.14
CA ASN A 9 -2.58 -4.03 10.00
C ASN A 9 -2.12 -4.37 8.57
N SER A 10 -2.29 -3.48 7.60
CA SER A 10 -1.75 -3.69 6.25
C SER A 10 -0.24 -3.46 6.25
N PHE A 11 0.45 -4.00 5.26
CA PHE A 11 1.89 -3.78 5.08
C PHE A 11 2.26 -2.29 5.13
N SER A 12 1.63 -1.47 4.28
CA SER A 12 1.93 -0.04 4.23
C SER A 12 1.45 0.71 5.48
N GLY A 13 0.30 0.31 6.05
CA GLY A 13 -0.22 0.93 7.27
C GLY A 13 0.66 0.67 8.48
N SER A 14 1.15 -0.57 8.64
CA SER A 14 2.03 -0.99 9.73
C SER A 14 3.39 -0.27 9.67
N SER A 15 3.99 -0.18 8.48
CA SER A 15 5.22 0.56 8.28
C SER A 15 5.05 2.08 8.48
N PHE A 16 3.92 2.64 8.04
CA PHE A 16 3.61 4.04 8.30
C PHE A 16 3.44 4.34 9.79
N VAL A 17 2.79 3.44 10.55
CA VAL A 17 2.70 3.56 12.03
C VAL A 17 4.08 3.66 12.65
N ASP A 18 5.00 2.76 12.28
CA ASP A 18 6.38 2.78 12.78
C ASP A 18 7.10 4.08 12.46
N HIS A 19 7.01 4.53 11.20
CA HIS A 19 7.63 5.78 10.76
C HIS A 19 7.06 6.99 11.51
N ALA A 20 5.74 7.08 11.68
CA ALA A 20 5.08 8.19 12.36
C ALA A 20 5.37 8.19 13.88
N LEU A 21 5.49 7.02 14.51
CA LEU A 21 5.96 6.91 15.90
C LEU A 21 7.40 7.40 16.05
N THR A 22 8.28 7.01 15.12
CA THR A 22 9.69 7.46 15.10
C THR A 22 9.77 8.99 14.98
N ALA A 23 8.86 9.60 14.22
CA ALA A 23 8.73 11.06 14.12
C ALA A 23 8.07 11.73 15.37
N GLY A 24 7.73 10.95 16.41
CA GLY A 24 7.21 11.46 17.68
C GLY A 24 5.71 11.77 17.69
N HIS A 25 4.93 11.21 16.76
CA HIS A 25 3.47 11.38 16.74
C HIS A 25 2.76 10.39 17.67
N SER A 26 1.52 10.72 18.07
CA SER A 26 0.61 9.81 18.76
C SER A 26 -0.30 9.14 17.74
N ILE A 27 -0.34 7.81 17.73
CA ILE A 27 -1.00 7.04 16.67
C ILE A 27 -2.15 6.21 17.24
N LEU A 28 -3.30 6.28 16.57
CA LEU A 28 -4.41 5.35 16.75
C LEU A 28 -4.57 4.52 15.48
N GLY A 29 -4.20 3.24 15.55
CA GLY A 29 -4.40 2.27 14.48
C GLY A 29 -5.81 1.68 14.52
N ILE A 30 -6.46 1.59 13.36
CA ILE A 30 -7.78 0.96 13.22
C ILE A 30 -7.72 -0.06 12.08
N SER A 31 -8.13 -1.30 12.35
CA SER A 31 -8.21 -2.36 11.34
C SER A 31 -9.29 -3.37 11.67
N ARG A 32 -9.84 -4.04 10.64
CA ARG A 32 -10.95 -5.01 10.78
C ARG A 32 -10.60 -6.30 11.54
N SER A 33 -9.34 -6.70 11.51
CA SER A 33 -8.85 -7.91 12.19
C SER A 33 -8.07 -7.53 13.44
N PRO A 34 -7.90 -8.42 14.42
CA PRO A 34 -6.90 -8.25 15.47
C PRO A 34 -5.53 -7.94 14.87
N GLU A 35 -4.64 -7.38 15.67
CA GLU A 35 -3.27 -7.13 15.20
C GLU A 35 -2.63 -8.42 14.65
N VAL A 36 -1.92 -8.27 13.52
CA VAL A 36 -1.20 -9.37 12.87
C VAL A 36 -0.04 -9.87 13.74
N SER A 37 0.57 -10.99 13.36
CA SER A 37 1.73 -11.53 14.09
C SER A 37 2.91 -10.54 14.11
N LEU A 38 3.80 -10.70 15.10
CA LEU A 38 4.87 -9.74 15.43
C LEU A 38 5.80 -9.45 14.26
N GLU A 39 6.06 -10.45 13.42
CA GLU A 39 6.94 -10.36 12.26
C GLU A 39 6.48 -9.31 11.23
N PHE A 40 5.17 -9.01 11.20
CA PHE A 40 4.56 -8.01 10.31
C PHE A 40 4.29 -6.66 10.98
N ARG A 41 4.75 -6.47 12.22
CA ARG A 41 4.53 -5.25 13.01
C ARG A 41 5.84 -4.56 13.37
N PRO A 42 6.47 -3.83 12.44
CA PRO A 42 7.76 -3.16 12.70
C PRO A 42 7.71 -2.22 13.89
N TYR A 43 6.56 -1.58 14.14
CA TYR A 43 6.36 -0.64 15.24
C TYR A 43 6.45 -1.24 16.64
N THR A 44 6.43 -2.57 16.80
CA THR A 44 6.49 -3.18 18.15
C THR A 44 7.83 -3.00 18.85
N SER A 45 8.91 -2.82 18.08
CA SER A 45 10.25 -2.50 18.59
C SER A 45 10.54 -0.99 18.64
N ASN A 46 9.57 -0.14 18.27
CA ASN A 46 9.76 1.30 18.26
C ASN A 46 9.85 1.86 19.68
N SER A 47 10.85 2.71 19.95
CA SER A 47 11.05 3.34 21.26
C SER A 47 9.84 4.17 21.73
N ASN A 48 9.01 4.64 20.81
CA ASN A 48 7.82 5.44 21.06
C ASN A 48 6.52 4.60 21.05
N ILE A 49 6.59 3.27 21.17
CA ILE A 49 5.44 2.38 21.12
C ILE A 49 4.35 2.73 22.15
N GLY A 50 4.70 3.35 23.27
CA GLY A 50 3.74 3.85 24.26
C GLY A 50 2.78 4.93 23.72
N ASN A 51 3.07 5.54 22.59
CA ASN A 51 2.21 6.48 21.88
C ASN A 51 1.28 5.81 20.85
N PHE A 52 1.28 4.48 20.75
CA PHE A 52 0.40 3.70 19.87
C PHE A 52 -0.77 3.10 20.64
N ARG A 53 -1.95 3.16 20.04
CA ARG A 53 -3.15 2.43 20.48
C ARG A 53 -3.78 1.76 19.27
N PHE A 54 -4.43 0.62 19.51
CA PHE A 54 -5.15 -0.12 18.48
C PHE A 54 -6.62 -0.26 18.81
N VAL A 55 -7.47 -0.09 17.80
CA VAL A 55 -8.92 -0.38 17.86
C VAL A 55 -9.26 -1.32 16.71
N GLN A 56 -9.92 -2.43 17.03
CA GLN A 56 -10.44 -3.33 16.02
C GLN A 56 -11.79 -2.81 15.51
N ALA A 57 -11.83 -2.34 14.27
CA ALA A 57 -13.05 -1.93 13.58
C ALA A 57 -12.87 -1.99 12.06
N SER A 58 -13.93 -2.37 11.36
CA SER A 58 -13.99 -2.50 9.90
C SER A 58 -14.57 -1.24 9.28
N ILE A 59 -13.88 -0.66 8.29
CA ILE A 59 -14.46 0.45 7.49
C ILE A 59 -15.72 0.03 6.71
N ARG A 60 -15.98 -1.28 6.56
CA ARG A 60 -17.17 -1.80 5.88
C ARG A 60 -18.36 -1.94 6.84
N PHE A 61 -18.14 -2.36 8.07
CA PHE A 61 -19.22 -2.78 8.97
C PHE A 61 -19.35 -1.92 10.23
N ASP A 62 -18.29 -1.22 10.66
CA ASP A 62 -18.22 -0.55 11.95
C ASP A 62 -17.99 0.98 11.81
N LEU A 63 -18.55 1.61 10.76
CA LEU A 63 -18.33 3.03 10.48
C LEU A 63 -18.87 3.96 11.57
N ASP A 64 -19.94 3.56 12.28
CA ASP A 64 -20.45 4.32 13.42
C ASP A 64 -19.45 4.33 14.57
N LEU A 65 -18.90 3.17 14.94
CA LEU A 65 -17.82 3.05 15.93
C LEU A 65 -16.58 3.84 15.53
N ILE A 66 -16.20 3.81 14.22
CA ILE A 66 -15.08 4.60 13.70
C ILE A 66 -15.39 6.09 13.87
N GLY A 67 -16.61 6.53 13.56
CA GLY A 67 -17.01 7.93 13.71
C GLY A 67 -16.94 8.41 15.18
N GLU A 68 -17.45 7.63 16.12
CA GLU A 68 -17.34 7.88 17.56
C GLU A 68 -15.86 7.95 17.99
N THR A 69 -15.07 6.97 17.59
CA THR A 69 -13.63 6.90 17.89
C THR A 69 -12.87 8.12 17.36
N LEU A 70 -13.17 8.58 16.14
CA LEU A 70 -12.56 9.78 15.55
C LEU A 70 -12.96 11.04 16.33
N ASN A 71 -14.24 11.17 16.70
CA ASN A 71 -14.73 12.31 17.49
C ASN A 71 -14.09 12.39 18.88
N ASP A 72 -13.87 11.25 19.53
CA ASP A 72 -13.23 11.20 20.85
C ASP A 72 -11.72 11.45 20.78
N TYR A 73 -11.05 10.84 19.79
CA TYR A 73 -9.60 10.96 19.63
C TYR A 73 -9.19 12.34 19.12
N LYS A 74 -10.01 12.97 18.26
CA LYS A 74 -9.77 14.29 17.66
C LYS A 74 -8.42 14.32 16.94
N PRO A 75 -8.24 13.55 15.85
CA PRO A 75 -6.99 13.51 15.12
C PRO A 75 -6.70 14.81 14.37
N ASP A 76 -5.43 15.18 14.30
CA ASP A 76 -4.95 16.20 13.35
C ASP A 76 -4.97 15.66 11.92
N TYR A 77 -4.58 14.38 11.74
CA TYR A 77 -4.50 13.71 10.45
C TYR A 77 -5.19 12.34 10.49
N VAL A 78 -5.82 11.99 9.39
CA VAL A 78 -6.30 10.61 9.14
C VAL A 78 -5.63 10.11 7.86
N VAL A 79 -4.98 8.95 7.94
CA VAL A 79 -4.32 8.29 6.78
C VAL A 79 -5.01 6.95 6.53
N ASN A 80 -5.54 6.77 5.33
CA ASN A 80 -6.34 5.58 5.00
C ASN A 80 -5.62 4.64 4.04
N PHE A 81 -5.11 3.54 4.57
CA PHE A 81 -4.60 2.38 3.83
C PHE A 81 -5.63 1.26 3.68
N ALA A 82 -6.79 1.38 4.33
CA ALA A 82 -7.80 0.33 4.30
C ALA A 82 -8.49 0.27 2.94
N ALA A 83 -8.38 -0.87 2.27
CA ALA A 83 -9.03 -1.15 0.99
C ALA A 83 -9.10 -2.67 0.75
N GLN A 84 -9.98 -3.10 -0.15
CA GLN A 84 -9.80 -4.37 -0.86
C GLN A 84 -8.85 -4.13 -2.03
N SER A 85 -7.68 -4.83 -2.06
CA SER A 85 -6.55 -4.46 -2.90
C SER A 85 -6.04 -5.56 -3.84
N MET A 86 -6.63 -6.76 -3.81
CA MET A 86 -6.21 -7.84 -4.71
C MET A 86 -6.92 -7.71 -6.06
N VAL A 87 -6.13 -7.78 -7.13
CA VAL A 87 -6.60 -7.55 -8.51
C VAL A 87 -7.30 -8.78 -9.06
N GLY A 88 -6.66 -9.95 -8.99
CA GLY A 88 -7.18 -11.19 -9.57
C GLY A 88 -8.54 -11.57 -8.99
N GLU A 89 -8.65 -11.56 -7.68
CA GLU A 89 -9.85 -11.96 -6.95
C GLU A 89 -11.01 -10.97 -7.09
N SER A 90 -10.74 -9.76 -7.57
CA SER A 90 -11.77 -8.76 -7.83
C SER A 90 -12.72 -9.17 -8.98
N TRP A 91 -12.32 -10.12 -9.82
CA TRP A 91 -13.17 -10.66 -10.88
C TRP A 91 -14.21 -11.66 -10.36
N ASP A 92 -13.90 -12.37 -9.26
CA ASP A 92 -14.78 -13.39 -8.71
C ASP A 92 -15.94 -12.79 -7.90
N LYS A 93 -15.66 -11.73 -7.12
CA LYS A 93 -16.64 -11.07 -6.22
C LYS A 93 -16.47 -9.55 -6.23
N PRO A 94 -16.69 -8.86 -7.35
CA PRO A 94 -16.45 -7.42 -7.48
C PRO A 94 -17.23 -6.59 -6.47
N GLU A 95 -18.40 -7.07 -6.02
CA GLU A 95 -19.23 -6.41 -5.01
C GLU A 95 -18.51 -6.16 -3.69
N ASP A 96 -17.60 -7.02 -3.25
CA ASP A 96 -16.83 -6.81 -2.03
C ASP A 96 -15.87 -5.61 -2.17
N TRP A 97 -15.29 -5.44 -3.38
CA TRP A 97 -14.47 -4.28 -3.70
C TRP A 97 -15.29 -3.00 -3.75
N TYR A 98 -16.45 -3.03 -4.39
CA TYR A 98 -17.34 -1.86 -4.43
C TYR A 98 -17.89 -1.50 -3.07
N ALA A 99 -18.29 -2.49 -2.25
CA ALA A 99 -18.75 -2.24 -0.89
C ALA A 99 -17.66 -1.55 -0.04
N THR A 100 -16.43 -2.03 -0.10
CA THR A 100 -15.32 -1.50 0.71
C THR A 100 -14.75 -0.20 0.11
N ASN A 101 -14.42 -0.19 -1.19
CA ASN A 101 -13.67 0.91 -1.77
C ASN A 101 -14.56 2.08 -2.24
N VAL A 102 -15.87 1.85 -2.43
CA VAL A 102 -16.81 2.90 -2.87
C VAL A 102 -17.80 3.25 -1.77
N VAL A 103 -18.64 2.29 -1.34
CA VAL A 103 -19.72 2.56 -0.39
C VAL A 103 -19.17 3.01 0.96
N SER A 104 -18.20 2.27 1.51
CA SER A 104 -17.57 2.66 2.79
C SER A 104 -16.80 3.97 2.67
N THR A 105 -16.14 4.23 1.54
CA THR A 105 -15.45 5.49 1.28
C THR A 105 -16.44 6.67 1.27
N ALA A 106 -17.62 6.49 0.68
CA ALA A 106 -18.65 7.52 0.67
C ALA A 106 -19.18 7.83 2.08
N THR A 107 -19.41 6.80 2.90
CA THR A 107 -19.83 7.00 4.29
C THR A 107 -18.73 7.63 5.14
N LEU A 108 -17.49 7.14 5.00
CA LEU A 108 -16.32 7.70 5.69
C LEU A 108 -16.13 9.19 5.34
N SER A 109 -16.32 9.58 4.09
CA SER A 109 -16.18 10.98 3.66
C SER A 109 -17.14 11.92 4.40
N ARG A 110 -18.39 11.48 4.69
CA ARG A 110 -19.37 12.23 5.48
C ARG A 110 -18.93 12.38 6.93
N ILE A 111 -18.38 11.31 7.53
CA ILE A 111 -17.85 11.33 8.90
C ILE A 111 -16.70 12.35 8.97
N LEU A 112 -15.74 12.25 8.06
CA LEU A 112 -14.56 13.11 8.02
C LEU A 112 -14.91 14.59 7.76
N SER A 113 -15.93 14.86 6.91
CA SER A 113 -16.37 16.24 6.63
C SER A 113 -17.02 16.92 7.85
N ASN A 114 -17.54 16.14 8.79
CA ASN A 114 -18.14 16.64 10.02
C ASN A 114 -17.15 16.66 11.22
N LEU A 115 -15.92 16.16 11.02
CA LEU A 115 -14.92 16.09 12.07
C LEU A 115 -14.23 17.43 12.29
N SER A 116 -14.49 18.06 13.42
CA SER A 116 -13.88 19.34 13.75
C SER A 116 -12.37 19.19 14.03
N GLY A 117 -11.57 20.09 13.48
CA GLY A 117 -10.13 20.14 13.72
C GLY A 117 -9.29 19.20 12.84
N LEU A 118 -9.91 18.42 11.94
CA LEU A 118 -9.19 17.61 10.97
C LEU A 118 -8.41 18.52 10.01
N ARG A 119 -7.10 18.42 10.04
CA ARG A 119 -6.20 19.23 9.21
C ARG A 119 -5.96 18.61 7.85
N LYS A 120 -5.91 17.26 7.77
CA LYS A 120 -5.71 16.54 6.52
C LYS A 120 -6.23 15.11 6.58
N TYR A 121 -6.79 14.66 5.48
CA TYR A 121 -7.08 13.26 5.19
C TYR A 121 -6.24 12.79 4.01
N VAL A 122 -5.38 11.81 4.22
CA VAL A 122 -4.60 11.18 3.14
C VAL A 122 -5.33 9.94 2.65
N HIS A 123 -5.81 10.00 1.41
CA HIS A 123 -6.45 8.89 0.73
C HIS A 123 -5.41 8.13 -0.07
N VAL A 124 -4.91 7.04 0.49
CA VAL A 124 -3.97 6.15 -0.21
C VAL A 124 -4.73 5.37 -1.26
N THR A 125 -4.43 5.58 -2.53
CA THR A 125 -5.10 4.93 -3.66
C THR A 125 -4.12 4.12 -4.52
N THR A 126 -4.33 3.97 -5.81
CA THR A 126 -3.55 3.07 -6.66
C THR A 126 -3.28 3.69 -8.03
N PRO A 127 -2.13 3.42 -8.66
CA PRO A 127 -1.87 3.78 -10.05
C PRO A 127 -2.71 2.97 -11.05
N GLU A 128 -3.28 1.84 -10.65
CA GLU A 128 -4.09 1.00 -11.56
C GLU A 128 -5.36 1.71 -12.07
N VAL A 129 -5.73 2.84 -11.47
CA VAL A 129 -6.80 3.70 -11.99
C VAL A 129 -6.50 4.26 -13.39
N TYR A 130 -5.23 4.31 -13.77
CA TYR A 130 -4.79 4.77 -15.10
C TYR A 130 -4.78 3.66 -16.16
N GLY A 131 -4.87 2.38 -15.74
CA GLY A 131 -4.65 1.24 -16.62
C GLY A 131 -3.21 1.15 -17.13
N SER A 132 -3.01 0.43 -18.22
CA SER A 132 -1.69 0.33 -18.87
C SER A 132 -1.31 1.65 -19.53
N THR A 133 -0.11 2.14 -19.22
CA THR A 133 0.44 3.36 -19.81
C THR A 133 1.70 3.05 -20.62
N PRO A 134 1.83 3.60 -21.86
CA PRO A 134 3.01 3.36 -22.68
C PRO A 134 4.24 4.11 -22.18
N ASP A 135 4.05 5.27 -21.54
CA ASP A 135 5.06 6.19 -21.09
C ASP A 135 4.83 6.68 -19.65
N TRP A 136 5.75 7.48 -19.14
CA TRP A 136 5.61 8.16 -17.86
C TRP A 136 4.41 9.11 -17.85
N ILE A 137 3.59 9.02 -16.81
CA ILE A 137 2.39 9.84 -16.64
C ILE A 137 2.48 10.71 -15.39
N SER A 138 2.00 11.94 -15.52
CA SER A 138 1.78 12.84 -14.40
C SER A 138 0.40 12.61 -13.77
N GLU A 139 0.16 13.26 -12.63
CA GLU A 139 -1.08 13.13 -11.83
C GLU A 139 -2.35 13.58 -12.55
N GLY A 140 -2.22 14.39 -13.61
CA GLY A 140 -3.35 14.84 -14.44
C GLY A 140 -3.83 13.83 -15.48
N ALA A 141 -3.21 12.66 -15.61
CA ALA A 141 -3.59 11.64 -16.58
C ALA A 141 -5.04 11.15 -16.34
N PRO A 142 -5.80 10.89 -17.41
CA PRO A 142 -7.18 10.41 -17.29
C PRO A 142 -7.22 8.99 -16.72
N PHE A 143 -8.25 8.69 -15.92
CA PHE A 143 -8.50 7.34 -15.45
C PHE A 143 -8.97 6.44 -16.59
N ASN A 144 -8.38 5.24 -16.68
CA ASN A 144 -8.73 4.20 -17.65
C ASN A 144 -8.62 2.80 -16.99
N PRO A 145 -9.36 2.53 -15.90
CA PRO A 145 -9.20 1.32 -15.12
C PRO A 145 -9.55 0.07 -15.93
N SER A 146 -8.73 -0.98 -15.81
CA SER A 146 -8.84 -2.23 -16.56
C SER A 146 -9.40 -3.42 -15.77
N THR A 147 -9.62 -3.27 -14.46
CA THR A 147 -10.09 -4.34 -13.57
C THR A 147 -11.18 -3.86 -12.62
N PRO A 148 -12.04 -4.76 -12.05
CA PRO A 148 -13.03 -4.36 -11.05
C PRO A 148 -12.40 -3.67 -9.83
N TYR A 149 -11.23 -4.11 -9.38
CA TYR A 149 -10.46 -3.43 -8.36
C TYR A 149 -10.14 -1.98 -8.75
N ALA A 150 -9.53 -1.78 -9.91
CA ALA A 150 -9.15 -0.44 -10.38
C ALA A 150 -10.38 0.48 -10.56
N VAL A 151 -11.50 -0.06 -11.09
CA VAL A 151 -12.78 0.66 -11.19
C VAL A 151 -13.27 1.09 -9.81
N SER A 152 -13.24 0.21 -8.81
CA SER A 152 -13.68 0.53 -7.45
C SER A 152 -12.84 1.64 -6.82
N ARG A 153 -11.53 1.64 -7.06
CA ARG A 153 -10.61 2.67 -6.57
C ARG A 153 -10.86 4.01 -7.27
N ALA A 154 -10.99 4.00 -8.60
CA ALA A 154 -11.30 5.21 -9.37
C ALA A 154 -12.63 5.86 -8.93
N ALA A 155 -13.68 5.06 -8.70
CA ALA A 155 -14.96 5.55 -8.21
C ALA A 155 -14.83 6.18 -6.81
N GLY A 156 -14.07 5.56 -5.89
CA GLY A 156 -13.77 6.12 -4.57
C GLY A 156 -13.03 7.45 -4.66
N ASP A 157 -12.00 7.54 -5.51
CA ASP A 157 -11.24 8.77 -5.76
C ASP A 157 -12.14 9.89 -6.29
N MET A 158 -12.99 9.58 -7.29
CA MET A 158 -13.94 10.54 -7.87
C MET A 158 -14.91 11.05 -6.81
N HIS A 159 -15.44 10.16 -5.95
CA HIS A 159 -16.32 10.55 -4.85
C HIS A 159 -15.60 11.50 -3.86
N MET A 160 -14.40 11.17 -3.44
CA MET A 160 -13.62 12.01 -2.52
C MET A 160 -13.33 13.41 -3.12
N ARG A 161 -13.10 13.51 -4.43
CA ARG A 161 -12.93 14.82 -5.11
C ARG A 161 -14.20 15.67 -5.07
N ILE A 162 -15.37 15.04 -5.23
CA ILE A 162 -16.65 15.76 -5.10
C ILE A 162 -16.85 16.26 -3.67
N MET A 163 -16.53 15.43 -2.68
CA MET A 163 -16.61 15.83 -1.26
C MET A 163 -15.65 16.98 -0.94
N GLN A 164 -14.42 16.92 -1.44
CA GLN A 164 -13.46 18.03 -1.29
C GLN A 164 -14.01 19.35 -1.85
N LYS A 165 -14.59 19.31 -3.05
CA LYS A 165 -15.14 20.52 -3.71
C LYS A 165 -16.36 21.11 -3.00
N HIS A 166 -17.22 20.24 -2.44
CA HIS A 166 -18.48 20.69 -1.84
C HIS A 166 -18.42 21.00 -0.36
N THR A 167 -17.61 20.21 0.39
CA THR A 167 -17.57 20.31 1.86
C THR A 167 -16.27 20.93 2.36
N GLY A 168 -15.27 21.11 1.49
CA GLY A 168 -13.95 21.55 1.89
C GLY A 168 -13.14 20.46 2.60
N LEU A 169 -13.54 19.19 2.52
CA LEU A 169 -12.78 18.07 3.11
C LEU A 169 -11.31 18.14 2.67
N PRO A 170 -10.33 18.26 3.60
CA PRO A 170 -8.93 18.50 3.25
C PRO A 170 -8.25 17.19 2.80
N VAL A 171 -8.72 16.57 1.71
CA VAL A 171 -8.20 15.30 1.18
C VAL A 171 -6.99 15.52 0.28
N VAL A 172 -5.96 14.68 0.46
CA VAL A 172 -4.80 14.52 -0.44
C VAL A 172 -4.78 13.08 -0.93
N PHE A 173 -4.51 12.88 -2.22
CA PHE A 173 -4.46 11.56 -2.83
C PHE A 173 -3.03 11.11 -3.06
N THR A 174 -2.71 9.84 -2.78
CA THR A 174 -1.38 9.28 -3.03
C THR A 174 -1.46 8.02 -3.87
N ARG A 175 -0.61 7.90 -4.89
CA ARG A 175 -0.47 6.71 -5.73
C ARG A 175 0.98 6.27 -5.74
N ALA A 176 1.26 5.18 -5.04
CA ALA A 176 2.60 4.59 -5.01
C ALA A 176 2.78 3.55 -6.11
N ALA A 177 3.98 3.47 -6.66
CA ALA A 177 4.42 2.37 -7.51
C ALA A 177 4.39 1.03 -6.76
N ASN A 178 5.02 -0.03 -7.29
CA ASN A 178 5.03 -1.32 -6.61
C ASN A 178 5.82 -1.26 -5.30
N VAL A 179 5.10 -1.17 -4.19
CA VAL A 179 5.71 -1.05 -2.86
C VAL A 179 6.25 -2.41 -2.42
N PHE A 180 7.47 -2.43 -1.87
CA PHE A 180 8.11 -3.62 -1.33
C PHE A 180 8.95 -3.30 -0.08
N GLY A 181 9.36 -4.33 0.65
CA GLY A 181 10.22 -4.20 1.84
C GLY A 181 9.86 -5.18 2.95
N PRO A 182 10.56 -5.14 4.09
CA PRO A 182 10.26 -5.94 5.26
C PRO A 182 8.81 -5.76 5.75
N GLY A 183 8.15 -6.85 6.15
CA GLY A 183 6.74 -6.84 6.58
C GLY A 183 5.72 -7.03 5.44
N GLN A 184 6.15 -7.15 4.19
CA GLN A 184 5.25 -7.43 3.07
C GLN A 184 4.68 -8.86 3.16
N GLN A 185 3.40 -9.02 2.76
CA GLN A 185 2.72 -10.32 2.81
C GLN A 185 3.44 -11.37 1.95
N LEU A 186 3.49 -12.61 2.45
CA LEU A 186 4.29 -13.70 1.87
C LEU A 186 3.83 -14.17 0.48
N TYR A 187 2.59 -13.87 0.09
CA TYR A 187 2.08 -14.17 -1.25
C TYR A 187 2.52 -13.15 -2.32
N ARG A 188 3.15 -12.04 -1.94
CA ARG A 188 3.70 -11.06 -2.89
C ARG A 188 5.00 -11.56 -3.51
N VAL A 189 5.26 -11.09 -4.74
CA VAL A 189 6.33 -11.62 -5.60
C VAL A 189 7.71 -11.69 -4.91
N ILE A 190 8.13 -10.62 -4.21
CA ILE A 190 9.47 -10.54 -3.60
C ILE A 190 9.60 -11.48 -2.38
N PRO A 191 8.73 -11.41 -1.35
CA PRO A 191 8.79 -12.37 -0.25
C PRO A 191 8.65 -13.83 -0.71
N ARG A 192 7.75 -14.10 -1.67
CA ARG A 192 7.55 -15.44 -2.21
C ARG A 192 8.79 -15.96 -2.95
N ALA A 193 9.49 -15.11 -3.71
CA ALA A 193 10.73 -15.48 -4.39
C ALA A 193 11.82 -15.87 -3.38
N PHE A 194 12.03 -15.07 -2.34
CA PHE A 194 12.99 -15.41 -1.27
C PHE A 194 12.64 -16.71 -0.55
N LEU A 195 11.37 -16.89 -0.18
CA LEU A 195 10.93 -18.11 0.50
C LEU A 195 11.06 -19.35 -0.40
N SER A 196 10.71 -19.23 -1.68
CA SER A 196 10.87 -20.33 -2.63
C SER A 196 12.33 -20.71 -2.80
N SER A 197 13.23 -19.74 -2.94
CA SER A 197 14.65 -19.98 -3.03
C SER A 197 15.23 -20.62 -1.75
N LEU A 198 14.95 -20.04 -0.56
CA LEU A 198 15.51 -20.53 0.72
C LEU A 198 14.99 -21.92 1.12
N LEU A 199 13.78 -22.30 0.67
CA LEU A 199 13.14 -23.57 1.00
C LEU A 199 13.15 -24.56 -0.17
N GLU A 200 13.85 -24.24 -1.26
CA GLU A 200 13.96 -25.06 -2.48
C GLU A 200 12.57 -25.47 -3.04
N LYS A 201 11.61 -24.52 -3.03
CA LYS A 201 10.26 -24.74 -3.53
C LYS A 201 10.09 -24.14 -4.93
N PRO A 202 9.21 -24.72 -5.77
CA PRO A 202 8.90 -24.16 -7.09
C PRO A 202 8.41 -22.71 -6.99
N PHE A 203 8.81 -21.90 -7.95
CA PHE A 203 8.34 -20.53 -8.12
C PHE A 203 7.81 -20.33 -9.54
N GLU A 204 6.55 -19.92 -9.66
CA GLU A 204 5.89 -19.71 -10.95
C GLU A 204 5.97 -18.22 -11.36
N LEU A 205 6.40 -17.99 -12.60
CA LEU A 205 6.55 -16.67 -13.19
C LEU A 205 5.52 -16.45 -14.31
N HIS A 206 4.37 -15.88 -13.99
CA HIS A 206 3.28 -15.64 -14.92
C HIS A 206 3.70 -14.76 -16.11
N GLY A 207 3.43 -15.21 -17.34
CA GLY A 207 3.80 -14.54 -18.57
C GLY A 207 5.31 -14.32 -18.69
N GLY A 208 6.13 -15.20 -18.11
CA GLY A 208 7.58 -15.11 -18.11
C GLY A 208 8.15 -13.89 -17.40
N GLY A 209 7.33 -13.16 -16.63
CA GLY A 209 7.76 -12.01 -15.83
C GLY A 209 8.21 -10.78 -16.63
N LEU A 210 7.76 -10.63 -17.88
CA LEU A 210 8.22 -9.57 -18.79
C LEU A 210 7.63 -8.18 -18.49
N SER A 211 6.59 -8.10 -17.68
CA SER A 211 6.00 -6.79 -17.29
C SER A 211 7.01 -5.93 -16.55
N ARG A 212 7.12 -4.67 -16.96
CA ARG A 212 8.02 -3.70 -16.32
C ARG A 212 7.30 -2.93 -15.22
N ARG A 213 8.00 -2.68 -14.12
CA ARG A 213 7.48 -1.94 -12.96
C ARG A 213 8.57 -1.08 -12.33
N SER A 214 8.16 0.03 -11.74
CA SER A 214 8.95 0.68 -10.71
C SER A 214 8.69 -0.01 -9.36
N PHE A 215 9.74 -0.33 -8.64
CA PHE A 215 9.66 -0.82 -7.27
C PHE A 215 10.15 0.25 -6.31
N ILE A 216 9.35 0.55 -5.29
CA ILE A 216 9.68 1.56 -4.29
C ILE A 216 9.67 0.96 -2.89
N HIS A 217 10.69 1.28 -2.11
CA HIS A 217 10.81 0.76 -0.75
C HIS A 217 9.77 1.37 0.18
N ILE A 218 9.24 0.56 1.09
CA ILE A 218 8.16 0.96 2.01
C ILE A 218 8.53 2.14 2.91
N SER A 219 9.79 2.28 3.31
CA SER A 219 10.25 3.42 4.10
C SER A 219 10.12 4.75 3.34
N ASP A 220 10.42 4.77 2.05
CA ASP A 220 10.27 5.94 1.20
C ASP A 220 8.80 6.32 1.00
N VAL A 221 7.91 5.32 0.88
CA VAL A 221 6.46 5.54 0.81
C VAL A 221 5.92 6.06 2.13
N SER A 222 6.33 5.51 3.26
CA SER A 222 5.91 5.97 4.60
C SER A 222 6.34 7.42 4.84
N ARG A 223 7.58 7.76 4.48
CA ARG A 223 8.10 9.14 4.56
C ARG A 223 7.33 10.09 3.67
N ALA A 224 7.11 9.74 2.40
CA ALA A 224 6.30 10.55 1.49
C ALA A 224 4.88 10.77 2.03
N THR A 225 4.25 9.72 2.54
CA THR A 225 2.88 9.79 3.08
C THR A 225 2.78 10.72 4.30
N LEU A 226 3.78 10.70 5.21
CA LEU A 226 3.82 11.62 6.34
C LEU A 226 4.04 13.06 5.89
N MET A 227 4.98 13.30 4.97
CA MET A 227 5.21 14.65 4.40
C MET A 227 3.94 15.19 3.72
N LEU A 228 3.18 14.33 3.03
CA LEU A 228 1.91 14.72 2.39
C LEU A 228 0.79 14.97 3.41
N ALA A 229 0.76 14.25 4.53
CA ALA A 229 -0.15 14.56 5.63
C ALA A 229 0.13 15.94 6.22
N GLU A 230 1.39 16.34 6.29
CA GLU A 230 1.80 17.64 6.84
C GLU A 230 1.69 18.77 5.81
N HIS A 231 2.20 18.58 4.61
CA HIS A 231 2.43 19.63 3.62
C HIS A 231 1.64 19.51 2.31
N GLY A 232 1.01 18.34 2.04
CA GLY A 232 0.25 18.13 0.81
C GLY A 232 -0.90 19.12 0.63
N ILE A 233 -1.16 19.55 -0.59
CA ILE A 233 -2.22 20.51 -0.92
C ILE A 233 -3.55 19.77 -1.02
N PRO A 234 -4.61 20.15 -0.28
CA PRO A 234 -5.92 19.52 -0.39
C PRO A 234 -6.48 19.56 -1.81
N GLY A 235 -7.01 18.42 -2.26
CA GLY A 235 -7.54 18.23 -3.61
C GLY A 235 -6.52 17.72 -4.62
N GLU A 236 -5.23 17.72 -4.28
CA GLU A 236 -4.15 17.33 -5.18
C GLU A 236 -3.79 15.84 -5.07
N ASP A 237 -3.33 15.29 -6.20
CA ASP A 237 -2.72 13.96 -6.28
C ASP A 237 -1.22 14.04 -6.25
N TYR A 238 -0.59 13.00 -5.70
CA TYR A 238 0.85 12.87 -5.67
C TYR A 238 1.26 11.44 -6.02
N HIS A 239 2.11 11.30 -7.01
CA HIS A 239 2.75 10.05 -7.36
C HIS A 239 3.98 9.81 -6.46
N ILE A 240 4.14 8.57 -5.99
CA ILE A 240 5.25 8.15 -5.15
C ILE A 240 5.96 7.00 -5.88
N SER A 241 7.04 7.31 -6.61
CA SER A 241 7.69 6.36 -7.50
C SER A 241 9.19 6.58 -7.58
N THR A 242 9.90 5.55 -8.03
CA THR A 242 11.29 5.64 -8.51
C THR A 242 11.30 5.86 -10.02
N GLU A 243 12.44 6.30 -10.56
CA GLU A 243 12.67 6.41 -12.00
C GLU A 243 13.20 5.11 -12.61
N GLU A 244 13.56 4.13 -11.76
CA GLU A 244 14.06 2.84 -12.19
C GLU A 244 12.92 1.92 -12.62
N LEU A 245 13.03 1.32 -13.81
CA LEU A 245 12.10 0.35 -14.35
C LEU A 245 12.81 -0.99 -14.52
N VAL A 246 12.29 -2.01 -13.87
CA VAL A 246 12.78 -3.39 -13.96
C VAL A 246 11.65 -4.33 -14.33
N THR A 247 11.95 -5.45 -14.94
CA THR A 247 10.99 -6.54 -15.17
C THR A 247 10.78 -7.32 -13.86
N ILE A 248 9.62 -7.96 -13.74
CA ILE A 248 9.37 -8.89 -12.61
C ILE A 248 10.41 -10.00 -12.61
N ARG A 249 10.84 -10.47 -13.80
CA ARG A 249 11.90 -11.48 -13.95
C ARG A 249 13.21 -11.03 -13.32
N GLU A 250 13.70 -9.84 -13.68
CA GLU A 250 14.95 -9.28 -13.12
C GLU A 250 14.90 -9.19 -11.57
N VAL A 251 13.75 -8.82 -11.02
CA VAL A 251 13.57 -8.76 -9.55
C VAL A 251 13.62 -10.16 -8.93
N VAL A 252 12.99 -11.16 -9.56
CA VAL A 252 13.01 -12.55 -9.08
C VAL A 252 14.43 -13.12 -9.18
N GLU A 253 15.13 -12.92 -10.30
CA GLU A 253 16.53 -13.35 -10.48
C GLU A 253 17.46 -12.72 -9.42
N LYS A 254 17.29 -11.42 -9.13
CA LYS A 254 18.02 -10.74 -8.05
C LYS A 254 17.72 -11.37 -6.69
N ALA A 255 16.44 -11.69 -6.40
CA ALA A 255 16.05 -12.30 -5.13
C ALA A 255 16.66 -13.70 -4.96
N PHE A 256 16.62 -14.55 -5.98
CA PHE A 256 17.25 -15.88 -5.95
C PHE A 256 18.75 -15.78 -5.77
N ARG A 257 19.43 -14.88 -6.49
CA ARG A 257 20.88 -14.67 -6.37
C ARG A 257 21.30 -14.21 -4.97
N LEU A 258 20.53 -13.30 -4.35
CA LEU A 258 20.76 -12.89 -2.95
C LEU A 258 20.60 -14.06 -1.96
N ALA A 259 19.72 -15.01 -2.27
CA ALA A 259 19.55 -16.23 -1.47
C ALA A 259 20.61 -17.32 -1.77
N GLY A 260 21.53 -17.06 -2.70
CA GLY A 260 22.62 -17.98 -3.06
C GLY A 260 22.25 -19.02 -4.10
N GLN A 261 21.18 -18.81 -4.88
CA GLN A 261 20.72 -19.71 -5.92
C GLN A 261 20.53 -18.97 -7.26
N ASP A 262 20.61 -19.70 -8.37
CA ASP A 262 20.21 -19.22 -9.68
C ASP A 262 18.75 -19.54 -9.96
N PHE A 263 18.05 -18.62 -10.63
CA PHE A 263 16.65 -18.82 -11.01
C PHE A 263 16.55 -19.43 -12.40
N GLU A 264 15.99 -20.64 -12.51
CA GLU A 264 15.78 -21.33 -13.78
C GLU A 264 14.46 -20.88 -14.43
N VAL A 265 14.52 -19.90 -15.31
CA VAL A 265 13.36 -19.32 -15.99
C VAL A 265 12.59 -20.36 -16.81
N GLU A 266 13.28 -21.26 -17.51
CA GLU A 266 12.69 -22.23 -18.45
C GLU A 266 11.69 -23.19 -17.78
N ASN A 267 11.91 -23.51 -16.50
CA ASN A 267 11.07 -24.43 -15.73
C ASN A 267 9.97 -23.70 -14.90
N SER A 268 9.88 -22.38 -15.03
CA SER A 268 9.09 -21.55 -14.10
C SER A 268 8.00 -20.73 -14.79
N VAL A 269 7.83 -20.82 -16.11
CA VAL A 269 6.85 -19.99 -16.84
C VAL A 269 5.45 -20.57 -16.72
N ALA A 270 4.51 -19.79 -16.16
CA ALA A 270 3.08 -20.07 -16.13
C ALA A 270 2.30 -19.14 -17.09
N GLU A 271 1.05 -19.50 -17.39
CA GLU A 271 0.14 -18.66 -18.18
C GLU A 271 -0.02 -17.26 -17.59
N ASP A 272 -0.30 -16.28 -18.45
CA ASP A 272 -0.47 -14.89 -18.00
C ASP A 272 -1.83 -14.70 -17.30
N ARG A 273 -1.91 -13.73 -16.38
CA ARG A 273 -3.12 -13.46 -15.61
C ARG A 273 -4.05 -12.52 -16.39
N LEU A 274 -5.36 -12.77 -16.30
CA LEU A 274 -6.39 -11.88 -16.87
C LEU A 274 -6.31 -10.48 -16.24
N GLY A 275 -6.43 -9.45 -17.09
CA GLY A 275 -6.47 -8.06 -16.65
C GLY A 275 -5.15 -7.49 -16.11
N LYS A 276 -4.02 -8.16 -16.40
CA LYS A 276 -2.70 -7.67 -16.02
C LYS A 276 -2.30 -6.48 -16.89
N ASP A 277 -2.12 -5.32 -16.27
CA ASP A 277 -1.54 -4.17 -16.95
C ASP A 277 -0.09 -4.45 -17.38
N ALA A 278 0.26 -4.07 -18.60
CA ALA A 278 1.63 -4.21 -19.12
C ALA A 278 2.62 -3.37 -18.31
N GLY A 279 2.21 -2.18 -17.87
CA GLY A 279 2.98 -1.29 -17.02
C GLY A 279 2.22 -0.01 -16.72
N TYR A 280 2.56 0.64 -15.63
CA TYR A 280 2.22 2.03 -15.34
C TYR A 280 3.47 2.71 -14.79
N PHE A 281 3.83 3.84 -15.37
CA PHE A 281 5.06 4.56 -15.05
C PHE A 281 4.69 5.92 -14.49
N LEU A 282 4.91 6.11 -13.20
CA LEU A 282 4.47 7.29 -12.47
C LEU A 282 5.59 8.33 -12.39
N ASP A 283 5.37 9.49 -12.97
CA ASP A 283 6.22 10.65 -12.75
C ASP A 283 5.93 11.23 -11.35
N SER A 284 6.95 11.29 -10.49
CA SER A 284 6.87 11.84 -9.13
C SER A 284 7.56 13.20 -8.97
N THR A 285 7.81 13.90 -10.07
CA THR A 285 8.45 15.24 -10.07
C THR A 285 7.69 16.21 -9.19
N LYS A 286 6.36 16.23 -9.27
CA LYS A 286 5.52 17.09 -8.41
C LYS A 286 5.76 16.89 -6.93
N LEU A 287 5.84 15.64 -6.47
CA LEU A 287 6.14 15.33 -5.08
C LEU A 287 7.53 15.85 -4.68
N ARG A 288 8.54 15.60 -5.53
CA ARG A 288 9.91 16.03 -5.29
C ARG A 288 10.01 17.55 -5.17
N GLU A 289 9.44 18.26 -6.12
CA GLU A 289 9.50 19.73 -6.17
C GLU A 289 8.71 20.39 -5.04
N SER A 290 7.54 19.86 -4.69
CA SER A 290 6.67 20.46 -3.68
C SER A 290 7.08 20.19 -2.23
N THR A 291 7.81 19.10 -1.98
CA THR A 291 8.14 18.67 -0.61
C THR A 291 9.63 18.46 -0.34
N GLY A 292 10.46 18.44 -1.37
CA GLY A 292 11.87 18.04 -1.25
C GLY A 292 12.08 16.52 -1.03
N TRP A 293 11.02 15.72 -1.17
CA TRP A 293 11.12 14.28 -1.03
C TRP A 293 11.96 13.67 -2.18
N ASN A 294 12.75 12.67 -1.85
CA ASN A 294 13.47 11.83 -2.82
C ASN A 294 13.50 10.38 -2.32
N THR A 295 13.71 9.42 -3.20
CA THR A 295 13.99 8.04 -2.81
C THR A 295 15.36 7.95 -2.11
N LEU A 296 15.43 7.21 -1.02
CA LEU A 296 16.65 6.99 -0.25
C LEU A 296 17.13 5.54 -0.31
N VAL A 297 16.23 4.60 -0.58
CA VAL A 297 16.54 3.18 -0.61
C VAL A 297 16.53 2.69 -2.06
N THR A 298 17.67 2.15 -2.52
CA THR A 298 17.76 1.53 -3.85
C THR A 298 17.00 0.20 -3.90
N LEU A 299 16.70 -0.30 -5.10
CA LEU A 299 16.10 -1.63 -5.24
C LEU A 299 16.97 -2.72 -4.59
N ASP A 300 18.27 -2.69 -4.81
CA ASP A 300 19.20 -3.71 -4.30
C ASP A 300 19.32 -3.66 -2.76
N ASP A 301 19.39 -2.47 -2.16
CA ASP A 301 19.39 -2.31 -0.71
C ASP A 301 18.08 -2.80 -0.08
N GLY A 302 16.94 -2.41 -0.65
CA GLY A 302 15.63 -2.84 -0.16
C GLY A 302 15.39 -4.34 -0.34
N LEU A 303 15.90 -4.96 -1.42
CA LEU A 303 15.89 -6.42 -1.58
C LEU A 303 16.72 -7.10 -0.50
N LYS A 304 17.90 -6.55 -0.18
CA LYS A 304 18.75 -7.07 0.90
C LYS A 304 18.05 -6.97 2.26
N GLU A 305 17.45 -5.84 2.60
CA GLU A 305 16.68 -5.68 3.84
C GLU A 305 15.52 -6.68 3.92
N THR A 306 14.79 -6.87 2.81
CA THR A 306 13.70 -7.84 2.73
C THR A 306 14.20 -9.27 2.89
N PHE A 307 15.35 -9.61 2.28
CA PHE A 307 15.99 -10.91 2.44
C PHE A 307 16.38 -11.18 3.90
N ASP A 308 17.04 -10.21 4.54
CA ASP A 308 17.48 -10.33 5.94
C ASP A 308 16.25 -10.53 6.88
N TRP A 309 15.14 -9.82 6.62
CA TRP A 309 13.90 -10.00 7.34
C TRP A 309 13.29 -11.40 7.13
N ILE A 310 13.22 -11.89 5.88
CA ILE A 310 12.74 -13.25 5.58
C ILE A 310 13.61 -14.30 6.26
N LYS A 311 14.93 -14.19 6.15
CA LYS A 311 15.89 -15.12 6.73
C LYS A 311 15.80 -15.19 8.25
N SER A 312 15.64 -14.05 8.90
CA SER A 312 15.52 -13.97 10.37
C SER A 312 14.22 -14.58 10.90
N ASN A 313 13.19 -14.69 10.05
CA ASN A 313 11.87 -15.24 10.41
C ASN A 313 11.54 -16.54 9.67
N LEU A 314 12.54 -17.19 9.05
CA LEU A 314 12.33 -18.33 8.14
C LEU A 314 11.55 -19.49 8.79
N ASP A 315 11.86 -19.83 10.03
CA ASP A 315 11.18 -20.90 10.76
C ASP A 315 9.69 -20.62 10.96
N THR A 316 9.32 -19.37 11.18
CA THR A 316 7.93 -18.94 11.32
C THR A 316 7.24 -18.95 9.97
N PHE A 317 7.86 -18.33 8.97
CA PHE A 317 7.27 -18.17 7.63
C PHE A 317 7.15 -19.49 6.86
N SER A 318 8.04 -20.45 7.11
CA SER A 318 7.93 -21.80 6.50
C SER A 318 6.65 -22.54 6.89
N LYS A 319 6.04 -22.19 8.05
CA LYS A 319 4.83 -22.80 8.61
C LYS A 319 3.56 -22.01 8.28
N MET A 320 3.69 -20.79 7.76
CA MET A 320 2.55 -19.95 7.34
C MET A 320 2.10 -20.30 5.93
N SER A 321 0.83 -19.99 5.61
CA SER A 321 0.36 -20.01 4.22
C SER A 321 0.97 -18.82 3.44
N TRP A 322 1.40 -19.11 2.22
CA TRP A 322 1.87 -18.11 1.28
C TRP A 322 0.82 -17.79 0.20
N ASP A 323 -0.39 -18.22 0.40
CA ASP A 323 -1.50 -17.95 -0.50
C ASP A 323 -2.37 -16.83 0.07
N TYR A 324 -2.95 -16.06 -0.83
CA TYR A 324 -3.92 -15.05 -0.45
C TYR A 324 -5.24 -15.71 -0.04
N LEU A 325 -5.75 -15.32 1.12
CA LEU A 325 -7.08 -15.70 1.57
C LEU A 325 -7.98 -14.45 1.56
N HIS A 326 -8.99 -14.48 0.68
CA HIS A 326 -9.96 -13.38 0.61
C HIS A 326 -10.76 -13.29 1.92
N LYS A 327 -10.90 -12.08 2.42
CA LYS A 327 -11.77 -11.72 3.54
C LYS A 327 -12.71 -10.61 3.09
N SER A 328 -13.99 -10.91 3.05
CA SER A 328 -15.05 -9.95 2.70
C SER A 328 -15.19 -8.81 3.70
#